data_f2d2432f8e46db1252e8066504afac12
#
_entry.id   f2d2432f8e46db1252e8066504afac12
#
_cell.length_a   1.000
_cell.length_b   1.000
_cell.length_c   1.000
_cell.angle_alpha   90.00
_cell.angle_beta   90.00
_cell.angle_gamma   90.00
#
_symmetry.space_group_name_H-M   'P 1'
#
loop_
_entity.id
_entity.type
_entity.pdbx_description
1 polymer ?
#
loop_
_entity_poly.entity_id
_entity_poly.type
_entity_poly.pdbx_seq_one_letter_code
_entity_poly.pdbx_strand_id
1 'polypeptide(L)'
;MDAMVTSKAPERRGPDGPTVRPPGRLSSCGLSDQAPLRYDAALRALAGCVVSTARLLWQRRVHLPADQVGRRLRFADGTSARVYRETVFGRGAMEGPCVLVVEVRLRAVRGWAHAAFRWESLLNTPLFVGFPGFVSKLWLANDERGRYRGLYEWDGPQRADHYARALWRVLALVSVPGSIHYMVLPGLRRDEFLARPQALAGAAADRAAWWRPAAAS
;
A
#
# COMPACT_ATOMS: atom_id res chain seq x y z
N MET A 1 76.21 16.16 15.12
CA MET A 1 75.20 16.87 14.32
C MET A 1 74.37 15.80 13.69
N ASP A 2 73.38 15.33 14.45
CA ASP A 2 72.54 14.20 14.03
C ASP A 2 71.17 14.72 13.47
N ALA A 3 70.95 14.41 12.23
CA ALA A 3 69.67 14.72 11.56
C ALA A 3 68.70 13.56 11.77
N MET A 4 67.73 13.85 12.58
CA MET A 4 66.60 12.92 12.92
C MET A 4 65.63 12.85 11.75
N VAL A 5 65.61 11.73 11.02
CA VAL A 5 64.65 11.42 9.95
C VAL A 5 63.39 10.80 10.58
N THR A 6 62.35 11.56 10.64
CA THR A 6 61.00 11.08 11.05
C THR A 6 60.34 10.34 9.90
N SER A 7 60.23 9.03 10.01
CA SER A 7 59.50 8.15 9.11
C SER A 7 58.00 8.30 9.34
N LYS A 8 57.23 8.78 8.34
CA LYS A 8 55.77 8.87 8.33
C LYS A 8 55.21 7.53 7.87
N ALA A 9 54.51 6.82 8.74
CA ALA A 9 53.80 5.57 8.42
C ALA A 9 52.64 5.81 7.45
N PRO A 10 52.36 4.89 6.52
CA PRO A 10 51.22 5.02 5.61
C PRO A 10 49.91 4.74 6.32
N GLU A 11 48.97 5.67 6.17
CA GLU A 11 47.58 5.62 6.62
C GLU A 11 46.83 4.52 5.86
N ARG A 12 46.40 3.48 6.56
CA ARG A 12 45.56 2.39 5.99
C ARG A 12 44.16 2.93 5.76
N ARG A 13 43.77 3.11 4.49
CA ARG A 13 42.38 3.28 4.09
C ARG A 13 41.66 1.96 4.36
N GLY A 14 40.69 1.99 5.27
CA GLY A 14 39.73 0.90 5.46
C GLY A 14 38.74 0.77 4.26
N PRO A 15 38.20 -0.40 4.00
CA PRO A 15 37.26 -0.61 2.91
C PRO A 15 35.99 0.17 3.16
N ASP A 16 35.60 0.99 2.18
CA ASP A 16 34.32 1.69 2.12
C ASP A 16 33.20 0.65 2.15
N GLY A 17 32.58 0.45 3.30
CA GLY A 17 31.33 -0.30 3.43
C GLY A 17 30.21 0.46 2.70
N PRO A 18 29.19 -0.23 2.17
CA PRO A 18 28.09 0.41 1.50
C PRO A 18 27.43 1.41 2.45
N THR A 19 27.53 2.69 2.12
CA THR A 19 26.83 3.77 2.82
C THR A 19 25.32 3.54 2.66
N VAL A 20 24.70 3.00 3.70
CA VAL A 20 23.24 2.93 3.81
C VAL A 20 22.73 4.36 3.88
N ARG A 21 22.20 4.84 2.77
CA ARG A 21 21.55 6.14 2.67
C ARG A 21 20.40 6.14 3.70
N PRO A 22 20.36 7.10 4.64
CA PRO A 22 19.26 7.16 5.58
C PRO A 22 17.94 7.30 4.81
N PRO A 23 16.86 6.65 5.24
CA PRO A 23 15.56 6.79 4.59
C PRO A 23 15.21 8.27 4.54
N GLY A 24 15.02 8.78 3.32
CA GLY A 24 14.65 10.17 3.10
C GLY A 24 13.45 10.50 3.99
N ARG A 25 13.50 11.65 4.64
CA ARG A 25 12.42 12.17 5.47
C ARG A 25 11.12 12.01 4.66
N LEU A 26 10.20 11.15 5.14
CA LEU A 26 8.89 10.95 4.51
C LEU A 26 8.23 12.34 4.48
N SER A 27 8.26 12.97 3.32
CA SER A 27 7.49 14.19 3.10
C SER A 27 6.06 13.80 3.41
N SER A 28 5.49 14.44 4.44
CA SER A 28 4.09 14.28 4.80
C SER A 28 3.25 14.61 3.58
N CYS A 29 2.91 13.60 2.79
CA CYS A 29 1.82 13.70 1.84
C CYS A 29 0.56 13.75 2.71
N GLY A 30 0.20 14.98 3.11
CA GLY A 30 -0.85 15.23 4.06
C GLY A 30 -2.16 14.66 3.57
N LEU A 31 -3.06 14.38 4.52
CA LEU A 31 -4.50 14.21 4.35
C LEU A 31 -5.17 15.48 3.75
N SER A 32 -4.42 16.27 2.98
CA SER A 32 -4.87 17.51 2.38
C SER A 32 -5.69 17.20 1.13
N ASP A 33 -6.94 17.62 1.13
CA ASP A 33 -7.84 17.76 -0.04
C ASP A 33 -7.89 16.60 -1.03
N GLN A 34 -8.01 15.39 -0.52
CA GLN A 34 -8.20 14.19 -1.33
C GLN A 34 -9.60 14.22 -1.91
N ALA A 35 -9.75 14.85 -3.07
CA ALA A 35 -10.99 14.87 -3.81
C ALA A 35 -11.04 13.70 -4.81
N PRO A 36 -12.21 13.06 -4.98
CA PRO A 36 -12.37 12.06 -6.02
C PRO A 36 -12.18 12.68 -7.41
N LEU A 37 -11.76 11.86 -8.39
CA LEU A 37 -11.70 12.30 -9.78
C LEU A 37 -13.09 12.74 -10.28
N ARG A 38 -13.14 13.56 -11.33
CA ARG A 38 -14.39 13.84 -12.05
C ARG A 38 -14.97 12.53 -12.57
N TYR A 39 -16.29 12.42 -12.65
CA TYR A 39 -16.97 11.18 -13.04
C TYR A 39 -16.51 10.65 -14.39
N ASP A 40 -16.40 11.53 -15.39
CA ASP A 40 -15.95 11.18 -16.74
C ASP A 40 -14.53 10.63 -16.76
N ALA A 41 -13.61 11.24 -16.00
CA ALA A 41 -12.24 10.78 -15.87
C ALA A 41 -12.14 9.45 -15.10
N ALA A 42 -12.90 9.30 -14.02
CA ALA A 42 -12.96 8.06 -13.25
C ALA A 42 -13.49 6.90 -14.10
N LEU A 43 -14.58 7.11 -14.84
CA LEU A 43 -15.16 6.09 -15.73
C LEU A 43 -14.20 5.67 -16.82
N ARG A 44 -13.50 6.62 -17.49
CA ARG A 44 -12.48 6.28 -18.49
C ARG A 44 -11.33 5.48 -17.90
N ALA A 45 -10.82 5.88 -16.74
CA ALA A 45 -9.75 5.17 -16.05
C ALA A 45 -10.15 3.73 -15.68
N LEU A 46 -11.36 3.55 -15.14
CA LEU A 46 -11.89 2.24 -14.78
C LEU A 46 -12.18 1.37 -16.01
N ALA A 47 -12.76 1.91 -17.07
CA ALA A 47 -12.98 1.18 -18.31
C ALA A 47 -11.66 0.71 -18.92
N GLY A 48 -10.64 1.59 -19.00
CA GLY A 48 -9.30 1.23 -19.46
C GLY A 48 -8.67 0.14 -18.57
N CYS A 49 -8.90 0.21 -17.26
CA CYS A 49 -8.44 -0.82 -16.32
C CYS A 49 -9.08 -2.18 -16.60
N VAL A 50 -10.39 -2.23 -16.80
CA VAL A 50 -11.11 -3.49 -17.10
C VAL A 50 -10.56 -4.14 -18.37
N VAL A 51 -10.38 -3.38 -19.44
CA VAL A 51 -9.82 -3.88 -20.71
C VAL A 51 -8.39 -4.40 -20.48
N SER A 52 -7.55 -3.62 -19.80
CA SER A 52 -6.17 -4.03 -19.49
C SER A 52 -6.15 -5.29 -18.63
N THR A 53 -7.00 -5.38 -17.62
CA THR A 53 -7.09 -6.58 -16.75
C THR A 53 -7.52 -7.81 -17.53
N ALA A 54 -8.50 -7.71 -18.43
CA ALA A 54 -8.93 -8.83 -19.26
C ALA A 54 -7.74 -9.37 -20.08
N ARG A 55 -6.93 -8.49 -20.67
CA ARG A 55 -5.71 -8.86 -21.38
C ARG A 55 -4.69 -9.54 -20.47
N LEU A 56 -4.48 -9.02 -19.25
CA LEU A 56 -3.51 -9.58 -18.29
C LEU A 56 -3.94 -10.95 -17.74
N LEU A 57 -5.24 -11.15 -17.54
CA LEU A 57 -5.80 -12.46 -17.18
C LEU A 57 -5.62 -13.47 -18.31
N TRP A 58 -5.87 -13.08 -19.55
CA TRP A 58 -5.60 -13.91 -20.73
C TRP A 58 -4.13 -14.32 -20.81
N GLN A 59 -3.22 -13.39 -20.50
CA GLN A 59 -1.77 -13.63 -20.45
C GLN A 59 -1.32 -14.41 -19.20
N ARG A 60 -2.22 -14.78 -18.29
CA ARG A 60 -1.93 -15.47 -17.02
C ARG A 60 -0.91 -14.76 -16.14
N ARG A 61 -0.87 -13.43 -16.19
CA ARG A 61 0.08 -12.60 -15.42
C ARG A 61 -0.41 -12.22 -14.02
N VAL A 62 -1.64 -12.58 -13.68
CA VAL A 62 -2.24 -12.32 -12.36
C VAL A 62 -2.14 -13.58 -11.52
N HIS A 63 -1.55 -13.48 -10.35
CA HIS A 63 -1.34 -14.59 -9.42
C HIS A 63 -2.12 -14.34 -8.13
N LEU A 64 -2.61 -15.41 -7.53
CA LEU A 64 -3.34 -15.39 -6.25
C LEU A 64 -2.60 -16.27 -5.24
N PRO A 65 -1.41 -15.85 -4.75
CA PRO A 65 -0.68 -16.62 -3.75
C PRO A 65 -1.46 -16.67 -2.44
N ALA A 66 -1.19 -17.71 -1.64
CA ALA A 66 -1.84 -17.90 -0.35
C ALA A 66 -0.93 -17.57 0.85
N ASP A 67 0.30 -17.14 0.62
CA ASP A 67 1.34 -17.00 1.65
C ASP A 67 0.95 -16.03 2.77
N GLN A 68 0.20 -14.98 2.45
CA GLN A 68 -0.27 -14.00 3.42
C GLN A 68 -1.70 -14.29 3.91
N VAL A 69 -2.41 -15.24 3.28
CA VAL A 69 -3.80 -15.53 3.63
C VAL A 69 -3.88 -16.13 5.03
N GLY A 70 -4.78 -15.60 5.84
CA GLY A 70 -4.96 -15.99 7.24
C GLY A 70 -4.18 -15.14 8.23
N ARG A 71 -3.16 -14.41 7.79
CA ARG A 71 -2.39 -13.50 8.64
C ARG A 71 -3.28 -12.41 9.23
N ARG A 72 -3.14 -12.15 10.53
CA ARG A 72 -3.83 -11.04 11.20
C ARG A 72 -2.87 -9.85 11.29
N LEU A 73 -3.31 -8.70 10.81
CA LEU A 73 -2.60 -7.43 10.93
C LEU A 73 -3.28 -6.60 12.01
N ARG A 74 -2.49 -6.07 12.94
CA ARG A 74 -2.93 -5.10 13.94
C ARG A 74 -2.56 -3.69 13.46
N PHE A 75 -3.41 -2.73 13.76
CA PHE A 75 -3.20 -1.33 13.40
C PHE A 75 -3.04 -0.47 14.65
N ALA A 76 -2.36 0.67 14.52
CA ALA A 76 -2.05 1.55 15.63
C ALA A 76 -3.31 2.22 16.24
N ASP A 77 -4.44 2.21 15.52
CA ASP A 77 -5.75 2.63 16.04
C ASP A 77 -6.43 1.59 16.96
N GLY A 78 -5.72 0.51 17.30
CA GLY A 78 -6.17 -0.57 18.15
C GLY A 78 -7.04 -1.63 17.46
N THR A 79 -7.32 -1.48 16.16
CA THR A 79 -8.10 -2.47 15.41
C THR A 79 -7.23 -3.57 14.80
N SER A 80 -7.86 -4.68 14.41
CA SER A 80 -7.17 -5.76 13.72
C SER A 80 -8.01 -6.28 12.55
N ALA A 81 -7.34 -6.76 11.51
CA ALA A 81 -8.00 -7.35 10.36
C ALA A 81 -7.24 -8.56 9.83
N ARG A 82 -7.97 -9.54 9.32
CA ARG A 82 -7.40 -10.76 8.74
C ARG A 82 -7.25 -10.62 7.23
N VAL A 83 -6.10 -10.99 6.70
CA VAL A 83 -5.91 -11.12 5.26
C VAL A 83 -6.73 -12.32 4.77
N TYR A 84 -7.69 -12.09 3.88
CA TYR A 84 -8.49 -13.17 3.31
C TYR A 84 -8.11 -13.50 1.86
N ARG A 85 -7.34 -12.63 1.21
CA ARG A 85 -6.89 -12.82 -0.17
C ARG A 85 -5.64 -12.00 -0.44
N GLU A 86 -4.78 -12.52 -1.30
CA GLU A 86 -3.67 -11.80 -1.91
C GLU A 86 -3.82 -11.81 -3.44
N THR A 87 -3.44 -10.71 -4.09
CA THR A 87 -3.38 -10.59 -5.54
C THR A 87 -2.04 -9.99 -5.89
N VAL A 88 -1.29 -10.64 -6.78
CA VAL A 88 0.05 -10.19 -7.21
C VAL A 88 0.10 -10.13 -8.73
N PHE A 89 0.67 -9.05 -9.24
CA PHE A 89 0.95 -8.85 -10.64
C PHE A 89 2.45 -8.61 -10.83
N GLY A 90 3.17 -9.62 -11.27
CA GLY A 90 4.59 -9.54 -11.62
C GLY A 90 5.49 -8.91 -10.55
N ARG A 91 6.60 -9.52 -10.24
CA ARG A 91 7.66 -8.90 -9.43
C ARG A 91 8.76 -8.46 -10.38
N GLY A 92 8.62 -7.27 -10.98
CA GLY A 92 9.69 -6.60 -11.72
C GLY A 92 10.48 -5.65 -10.80
N ALA A 93 11.59 -5.12 -11.31
CA ALA A 93 12.24 -3.98 -10.70
C ALA A 93 11.25 -2.81 -10.63
N MET A 94 11.14 -2.16 -9.48
CA MET A 94 10.30 -0.97 -9.28
C MET A 94 11.20 0.25 -9.18
N GLU A 95 10.84 1.30 -9.90
CA GLU A 95 11.58 2.56 -9.89
C GLU A 95 11.16 3.47 -8.75
N GLY A 96 9.88 3.43 -8.40
CA GLY A 96 9.30 4.27 -7.36
C GLY A 96 8.33 3.50 -6.45
N PRO A 97 8.81 2.54 -5.61
CA PRO A 97 7.93 1.77 -4.77
C PRO A 97 7.13 2.65 -3.84
N CYS A 98 5.85 2.35 -3.66
CA CYS A 98 5.03 2.98 -2.65
C CYS A 98 3.96 2.01 -2.13
N VAL A 99 3.55 2.25 -0.89
CA VAL A 99 2.41 1.57 -0.27
C VAL A 99 1.19 2.49 -0.33
N LEU A 100 0.06 1.93 -0.74
CA LEU A 100 -1.24 2.58 -0.65
C LEU A 100 -2.11 1.78 0.32
N VAL A 101 -2.62 2.45 1.35
CA VAL A 101 -3.64 1.89 2.25
C VAL A 101 -4.96 2.58 1.98
N VAL A 102 -6.01 1.81 1.74
CA VAL A 102 -7.38 2.33 1.56
C VAL A 102 -8.24 1.74 2.67
N GLU A 103 -9.03 2.57 3.33
CA GLU A 103 -10.03 2.16 4.33
C GLU A 103 -11.42 2.59 3.88
N VAL A 104 -12.40 1.73 4.13
CA VAL A 104 -13.80 2.00 3.78
C VAL A 104 -14.75 1.26 4.71
N ARG A 105 -15.87 1.91 5.05
CA ARG A 105 -16.99 1.26 5.74
C ARG A 105 -18.15 1.08 4.77
N LEU A 106 -18.55 -0.16 4.54
CA LEU A 106 -19.62 -0.47 3.61
C LEU A 106 -21.00 -0.17 4.20
N ARG A 107 -21.90 0.32 3.34
CA ARG A 107 -23.30 0.54 3.66
C ARG A 107 -24.05 -0.78 3.61
N ALA A 108 -24.96 -1.02 4.55
CA ALA A 108 -25.87 -2.18 4.57
C ALA A 108 -25.20 -3.58 4.64
N VAL A 109 -23.89 -3.69 4.86
CA VAL A 109 -23.22 -4.98 5.05
C VAL A 109 -23.17 -5.29 6.53
N ARG A 110 -23.94 -6.30 6.97
CA ARG A 110 -23.99 -6.76 8.36
C ARG A 110 -24.10 -8.29 8.40
N GLY A 111 -23.55 -8.91 9.46
CA GLY A 111 -23.66 -10.36 9.66
C GLY A 111 -23.11 -11.18 8.49
N TRP A 112 -23.90 -12.10 7.94
CA TRP A 112 -23.53 -12.97 6.84
C TRP A 112 -23.19 -12.23 5.53
N ALA A 113 -23.72 -11.01 5.33
CA ALA A 113 -23.42 -10.20 4.14
C ALA A 113 -21.93 -9.83 4.03
N HIS A 114 -21.17 -9.84 5.12
CA HIS A 114 -19.70 -9.70 5.07
C HIS A 114 -19.04 -10.88 4.33
N ALA A 115 -19.59 -12.09 4.45
CA ALA A 115 -19.10 -13.25 3.70
C ALA A 115 -19.42 -13.10 2.20
N ALA A 116 -20.66 -12.71 1.87
CA ALA A 116 -21.07 -12.45 0.49
C ALA A 116 -20.20 -11.36 -0.16
N PHE A 117 -19.93 -10.25 0.53
CA PHE A 117 -19.04 -9.20 0.02
C PHE A 117 -17.62 -9.70 -0.28
N ARG A 118 -17.07 -10.62 0.52
CA ARG A 118 -15.77 -11.22 0.21
C ARG A 118 -15.79 -12.03 -1.09
N TRP A 119 -16.90 -12.66 -1.43
CA TRP A 119 -17.10 -13.32 -2.71
C TRP A 119 -17.24 -12.32 -3.86
N GLU A 120 -18.03 -11.26 -3.69
CA GLU A 120 -18.14 -10.18 -4.67
C GLU A 120 -16.82 -9.46 -4.91
N SER A 121 -15.92 -9.41 -3.91
CA SER A 121 -14.59 -8.81 -4.07
C SER A 121 -13.74 -9.50 -5.14
N LEU A 122 -14.07 -10.74 -5.53
CA LEU A 122 -13.46 -11.42 -6.68
C LEU A 122 -13.78 -10.68 -7.99
N LEU A 123 -15.00 -10.14 -8.10
CA LEU A 123 -15.43 -9.36 -9.26
C LEU A 123 -14.76 -7.97 -9.31
N ASN A 124 -14.20 -7.50 -8.20
CA ASN A 124 -13.49 -6.23 -8.14
C ASN A 124 -12.05 -6.30 -8.66
N THR A 125 -11.52 -7.50 -8.93
CA THR A 125 -10.17 -7.66 -9.51
C THR A 125 -9.96 -6.85 -10.79
N PRO A 126 -10.90 -6.79 -11.74
CA PRO A 126 -10.79 -5.98 -12.94
C PRO A 126 -10.69 -4.47 -12.68
N LEU A 127 -11.02 -4.00 -11.48
CA LEU A 127 -11.04 -2.57 -11.16
C LEU A 127 -9.70 -2.02 -10.66
N PHE A 128 -8.64 -2.84 -10.54
CA PHE A 128 -7.34 -2.36 -10.07
C PHE A 128 -6.12 -2.99 -10.76
N VAL A 129 -6.17 -4.27 -11.16
CA VAL A 129 -5.01 -4.99 -11.71
C VAL A 129 -4.51 -4.35 -13.01
N GLY A 130 -5.41 -3.84 -13.83
CA GLY A 130 -5.08 -3.19 -15.11
C GLY A 130 -4.61 -1.74 -14.99
N PHE A 131 -4.59 -1.15 -13.80
CA PHE A 131 -4.04 0.19 -13.63
C PHE A 131 -2.51 0.17 -13.75
N PRO A 132 -1.91 1.15 -14.45
CA PRO A 132 -0.46 1.27 -14.56
C PRO A 132 0.20 1.37 -13.18
N GLY A 133 1.25 0.57 -12.97
CA GLY A 133 2.03 0.57 -11.72
C GLY A 133 1.47 -0.31 -10.61
N PHE A 134 0.35 -1.02 -10.80
CA PHE A 134 -0.12 -1.99 -9.83
C PHE A 134 0.88 -3.16 -9.69
N VAL A 135 1.24 -3.50 -8.45
CA VAL A 135 2.16 -4.60 -8.13
C VAL A 135 1.48 -5.70 -7.31
N SER A 136 0.91 -5.34 -6.17
CA SER A 136 0.24 -6.32 -5.33
C SER A 136 -0.83 -5.70 -4.44
N LYS A 137 -1.74 -6.55 -3.93
CA LYS A 137 -2.78 -6.15 -2.98
C LYS A 137 -3.02 -7.25 -1.96
N LEU A 138 -3.05 -6.88 -0.67
CA LEU A 138 -3.65 -7.67 0.40
C LEU A 138 -5.06 -7.16 0.67
N TRP A 139 -5.99 -8.09 0.68
CA TRP A 139 -7.39 -7.84 1.01
C TRP A 139 -7.62 -8.18 2.47
N LEU A 140 -8.02 -7.19 3.25
CA LEU A 140 -8.28 -7.33 4.66
C LEU A 140 -9.78 -7.41 4.91
N ALA A 141 -10.18 -8.40 5.69
CA ALA A 141 -11.57 -8.52 6.14
C ALA A 141 -11.93 -7.31 7.03
N ASN A 142 -13.23 -7.15 7.27
CA ASN A 142 -13.69 -6.12 8.18
C ASN A 142 -13.07 -6.28 9.57
N ASP A 143 -12.67 -5.15 10.14
CA ASP A 143 -12.19 -5.04 11.52
C ASP A 143 -13.37 -5.04 12.51
N GLU A 144 -13.04 -4.88 13.80
CA GLU A 144 -14.01 -4.85 14.92
C GLU A 144 -15.00 -3.68 14.81
N ARG A 145 -14.66 -2.64 14.00
CA ARG A 145 -15.50 -1.47 13.73
C ARG A 145 -16.24 -1.56 12.40
N GLY A 146 -16.18 -2.73 11.73
CA GLY A 146 -16.83 -2.97 10.43
C GLY A 146 -16.17 -2.26 9.26
N ARG A 147 -14.89 -1.89 9.36
CA ARG A 147 -14.12 -1.23 8.31
C ARG A 147 -13.30 -2.25 7.54
N TYR A 148 -13.32 -2.13 6.23
CA TYR A 148 -12.49 -2.91 5.34
C TYR A 148 -11.23 -2.12 4.97
N ARG A 149 -10.10 -2.82 4.83
CA ARG A 149 -8.86 -2.21 4.35
C ARG A 149 -8.31 -2.98 3.17
N GLY A 150 -7.70 -2.25 2.25
CA GLY A 150 -6.84 -2.77 1.19
C GLY A 150 -5.44 -2.24 1.39
N LEU A 151 -4.46 -3.12 1.42
CA LEU A 151 -3.04 -2.77 1.46
C LEU A 151 -2.43 -3.11 0.11
N TYR A 152 -1.97 -2.08 -0.60
CA TYR A 152 -1.47 -2.22 -1.96
C TYR A 152 0.01 -1.86 -2.04
N GLU A 153 0.69 -2.45 -2.99
CA GLU A 153 2.01 -2.04 -3.45
C GLU A 153 1.90 -1.52 -4.88
N TRP A 154 2.51 -0.38 -5.13
CA TRP A 154 2.50 0.31 -6.41
C TRP A 154 3.90 0.74 -6.83
N ASP A 155 4.13 0.81 -8.13
CA ASP A 155 5.26 1.48 -8.73
C ASP A 155 4.85 2.88 -9.19
N GLY A 156 5.13 3.87 -8.36
CA GLY A 156 4.80 5.28 -8.56
C GLY A 156 3.67 5.79 -7.65
N PRO A 157 3.99 6.72 -6.72
CA PRO A 157 3.00 7.29 -5.79
C PRO A 157 1.90 8.07 -6.49
N GLN A 158 2.18 8.74 -7.63
CA GLN A 158 1.18 9.45 -8.43
C GLN A 158 0.19 8.48 -9.07
N ARG A 159 0.64 7.29 -9.49
CA ARG A 159 -0.22 6.24 -10.04
C ARG A 159 -1.12 5.66 -8.97
N ALA A 160 -0.59 5.46 -7.75
CA ALA A 160 -1.36 5.01 -6.59
C ALA A 160 -2.44 6.03 -6.19
N ASP A 161 -2.11 7.33 -6.15
CA ASP A 161 -3.05 8.42 -5.88
C ASP A 161 -4.15 8.49 -6.95
N HIS A 162 -3.77 8.46 -8.22
CA HIS A 162 -4.72 8.47 -9.33
C HIS A 162 -5.73 7.31 -9.23
N TYR A 163 -5.24 6.11 -8.94
CA TYR A 163 -6.09 4.94 -8.71
C TYR A 163 -7.03 5.15 -7.53
N ALA A 164 -6.53 5.58 -6.37
CA ALA A 164 -7.35 5.79 -5.18
C ALA A 164 -8.48 6.80 -5.44
N ARG A 165 -8.20 7.88 -6.14
CA ARG A 165 -9.19 8.90 -6.51
C ARG A 165 -10.20 8.43 -7.56
N ALA A 166 -9.78 7.54 -8.48
CA ALA A 166 -10.70 6.91 -9.44
C ALA A 166 -11.62 5.91 -8.72
N LEU A 167 -11.05 5.05 -7.88
CA LEU A 167 -11.79 4.05 -7.11
C LEU A 167 -12.79 4.69 -6.14
N TRP A 168 -12.49 5.87 -5.61
CA TRP A 168 -13.38 6.59 -4.70
C TRP A 168 -14.80 6.72 -5.23
N ARG A 169 -14.96 7.00 -6.53
CA ARG A 169 -16.29 7.14 -7.16
C ARG A 169 -17.10 5.85 -7.08
N VAL A 170 -16.46 4.69 -7.27
CA VAL A 170 -17.11 3.38 -7.15
C VAL A 170 -17.41 3.08 -5.68
N LEU A 171 -16.44 3.27 -4.80
CA LEU A 171 -16.62 3.03 -3.38
C LEU A 171 -17.72 3.90 -2.77
N ALA A 172 -17.86 5.15 -3.21
CA ALA A 172 -18.88 6.07 -2.71
C ALA A 172 -20.31 5.55 -2.94
N LEU A 173 -20.53 4.70 -3.96
CA LEU A 173 -21.85 4.11 -4.24
C LEU A 173 -22.28 3.10 -3.17
N VAL A 174 -21.31 2.40 -2.57
CA VAL A 174 -21.56 1.28 -1.64
C VAL A 174 -21.13 1.56 -0.20
N SER A 175 -20.51 2.72 0.05
CA SER A 175 -19.92 3.06 1.35
C SER A 175 -20.76 4.06 2.13
N VAL A 176 -20.55 4.08 3.44
CA VAL A 176 -21.05 5.14 4.31
C VAL A 176 -20.39 6.46 3.92
N PRO A 177 -21.14 7.56 3.72
CA PRO A 177 -20.55 8.87 3.42
C PRO A 177 -19.48 9.27 4.45
N GLY A 178 -18.35 9.81 3.97
CA GLY A 178 -17.23 10.23 4.83
C GLY A 178 -16.38 9.09 5.39
N SER A 179 -16.62 7.81 5.02
CA SER A 179 -15.87 6.66 5.53
C SER A 179 -14.74 6.18 4.60
N ILE A 180 -14.55 6.83 3.47
CA ILE A 180 -13.49 6.45 2.54
C ILE A 180 -12.25 7.28 2.89
N HIS A 181 -11.17 6.58 3.25
CA HIS A 181 -9.88 7.19 3.53
C HIS A 181 -8.80 6.43 2.77
N TYR A 182 -7.76 7.13 2.33
CA TYR A 182 -6.58 6.49 1.80
C TYR A 182 -5.30 7.23 2.19
N MET A 183 -4.19 6.51 2.18
CA MET A 183 -2.86 7.02 2.48
C MET A 183 -1.87 6.45 1.47
N VAL A 184 -1.09 7.32 0.83
CA VAL A 184 0.03 6.95 -0.04
C VAL A 184 1.33 7.17 0.71
N LEU A 185 2.18 6.17 0.76
CA LEU A 185 3.46 6.16 1.46
C LEU A 185 4.59 5.91 0.45
N PRO A 186 5.18 6.98 -0.12
CA PRO A 186 6.24 6.87 -1.10
C PRO A 186 7.53 6.27 -0.52
N GLY A 187 8.31 5.58 -1.36
CA GLY A 187 9.61 5.04 -0.99
C GLY A 187 9.56 3.78 -0.12
N LEU A 188 8.39 3.21 0.09
CA LEU A 188 8.21 2.01 0.90
C LEU A 188 7.71 0.83 0.06
N ARG A 189 8.29 -0.33 0.30
CA ARG A 189 7.76 -1.61 -0.16
C ARG A 189 6.78 -2.18 0.86
N ARG A 190 5.82 -2.96 0.38
CA ARG A 190 4.81 -3.61 1.24
C ARG A 190 5.43 -4.45 2.35
N ASP A 191 6.45 -5.22 2.02
CA ASP A 191 7.09 -6.13 2.98
C ASP A 191 7.85 -5.34 4.06
N GLU A 192 8.49 -4.22 3.69
CA GLU A 192 9.13 -3.30 4.64
C GLU A 192 8.11 -2.62 5.55
N PHE A 193 6.99 -2.18 4.98
CA PHE A 193 5.87 -1.60 5.72
C PHE A 193 5.31 -2.54 6.78
N LEU A 194 5.22 -3.84 6.46
CA LEU A 194 4.72 -4.86 7.38
C LEU A 194 5.79 -5.35 8.39
N ALA A 195 7.08 -5.24 8.05
CA ALA A 195 8.16 -5.73 8.89
C ALA A 195 8.65 -4.70 9.91
N ARG A 196 8.55 -3.39 9.61
CA ARG A 196 9.13 -2.31 10.41
C ARG A 196 8.11 -1.23 10.80
N PRO A 197 7.03 -1.57 11.52
CA PRO A 197 6.00 -0.60 11.90
C PRO A 197 6.53 0.53 12.77
N GLN A 198 7.61 0.30 13.55
CA GLN A 198 8.23 1.31 14.41
C GLN A 198 8.92 2.42 13.60
N ALA A 199 9.49 2.11 12.44
CA ALA A 199 10.12 3.11 11.57
C ALA A 199 9.11 4.15 11.06
N LEU A 200 7.83 3.81 11.09
CA LEU A 200 6.72 4.69 10.69
C LEU A 200 6.16 5.52 11.84
N ALA A 201 6.57 5.25 13.09
CA ALA A 201 6.03 5.91 14.27
C ALA A 201 6.37 7.41 14.34
N GLY A 202 7.53 7.82 13.77
CA GLY A 202 7.94 9.21 13.73
C GLY A 202 7.33 10.03 12.59
N ALA A 203 6.71 9.37 11.61
CA ALA A 203 6.15 10.05 10.43
C ALA A 203 4.74 10.60 10.64
N ALA A 204 4.04 10.15 11.68
CA ALA A 204 2.70 10.65 12.01
C ALA A 204 2.46 10.47 13.52
N ALA A 205 2.74 11.52 14.26
CA ALA A 205 2.20 11.69 15.62
C ALA A 205 0.66 11.86 15.61
N ASP A 206 0.03 11.55 14.48
CA ASP A 206 -1.34 11.90 14.20
C ASP A 206 -2.31 10.84 14.72
N ARG A 207 -3.40 11.30 15.32
CA ARG A 207 -4.49 10.51 15.90
C ARG A 207 -5.20 9.61 14.89
N ALA A 208 -4.91 9.74 13.61
CA ALA A 208 -5.44 8.92 12.52
C ALA A 208 -4.49 7.78 12.12
N ALA A 209 -3.98 7.04 13.09
CA ALA A 209 -3.05 5.93 12.85
C ALA A 209 -3.73 4.65 12.27
N TRP A 210 -4.92 4.79 11.70
CA TRP A 210 -5.71 3.70 11.12
C TRP A 210 -4.98 2.91 10.02
N TRP A 211 -4.08 3.55 9.30
CA TRP A 211 -3.30 2.97 8.21
C TRP A 211 -2.01 2.30 8.65
N ARG A 212 -1.48 2.66 9.83
CA ARG A 212 -0.17 2.20 10.30
C ARG A 212 -0.27 0.85 11.00
N PRO A 213 0.54 -0.16 10.60
CA PRO A 213 0.61 -1.41 11.33
C PRO A 213 1.13 -1.17 12.75
N ALA A 214 0.61 -1.92 13.72
CA ALA A 214 1.21 -2.01 15.04
C ALA A 214 2.34 -3.06 15.02
N ALA A 215 3.34 -2.89 15.90
CA ALA A 215 4.34 -3.91 16.11
C ALA A 215 3.65 -5.23 16.51
N ALA A 216 4.17 -6.36 16.01
CA ALA A 216 3.79 -7.66 16.52
C ALA A 216 4.22 -7.72 18.00
N SER A 217 3.25 -7.89 18.88
CA SER A 217 3.48 -8.16 20.32
C SER A 217 3.73 -9.65 20.50
#